data_1c1166be7dbba013af130dcc207b9bb4
#
_entry.id   1c1166be7dbba013af130dcc207b9bb4
#
_cell.length_a   1.000
_cell.length_b   1.000
_cell.length_c   1.000
_cell.angle_alpha   90.00
_cell.angle_beta   90.00
_cell.angle_gamma   90.00
#
_symmetry.space_group_name_H-M   'P 1'
#
loop_
_entity.id
_entity.type
_entity.pdbx_description
1 polymer ?
#
loop_
_entity_poly.entity_id
_entity_poly.type
_entity_poly.pdbx_seq_one_letter_code
_entity_poly.pdbx_strand_id
1 'polypeptide(L)'
;MSVWAVLAAAGRGERLGSDRPKAFARLGGRPLLAESLERLENSDWIDRIVIAAPPDWEEPSILVAEEIVATKVHSVVTGGASRSESVRLALEAVPEDAAVVLVHDAARPLLPDEVTERVLAPLSEGWDAVVPAVPLADTVKRVEGERVLKTVPREDLVAVQTPQAFLAAVLRRAVAGDVASATDCSSLVEAQGGRVKWVEGDPRLLKVTDAEDLALVESWVAEE
;
A
#
# COMPACT_ATOMS: atom_id res chain seq x y z
N MET A 1 -14.36 -0.91 16.58
CA MET A 1 -14.14 -1.74 15.36
C MET A 1 -12.63 -1.77 15.19
N SER A 2 -11.99 -2.94 15.25
CA SER A 2 -10.51 -2.99 15.17
C SER A 2 -10.05 -2.83 13.73
N VAL A 3 -9.10 -1.91 13.52
CA VAL A 3 -8.48 -1.59 12.23
C VAL A 3 -7.01 -2.01 12.26
N TRP A 4 -6.65 -2.94 11.41
CA TRP A 4 -5.29 -3.44 11.26
C TRP A 4 -4.68 -2.92 9.97
N ALA A 5 -3.44 -2.47 10.01
CA ALA A 5 -2.70 -2.10 8.81
C ALA A 5 -1.69 -3.21 8.43
N VAL A 6 -1.66 -3.57 7.16
CA VAL A 6 -0.58 -4.37 6.56
C VAL A 6 0.30 -3.42 5.76
N LEU A 7 1.53 -3.22 6.21
CA LEU A 7 2.53 -2.41 5.52
C LEU A 7 3.36 -3.32 4.59
N ALA A 8 3.07 -3.24 3.30
CA ALA A 8 3.73 -4.05 2.27
C ALA A 8 5.11 -3.46 1.93
N ALA A 9 6.17 -4.06 2.47
CA ALA A 9 7.56 -3.61 2.35
C ALA A 9 8.47 -4.58 1.56
N ALA A 10 7.97 -5.75 1.14
CA ALA A 10 8.77 -6.84 0.54
C ALA A 10 9.29 -6.58 -0.90
N GLY A 11 8.98 -5.42 -1.50
CA GLY A 11 9.37 -5.11 -2.87
C GLY A 11 10.88 -4.97 -3.07
N ARG A 12 11.45 -5.62 -4.10
CA ARG A 12 12.89 -5.64 -4.39
C ARG A 12 13.44 -4.29 -4.85
N GLY A 13 12.65 -3.46 -5.53
CA GLY A 13 13.08 -2.12 -5.97
C GLY A 13 14.10 -2.10 -7.10
N GLU A 14 14.07 -3.07 -8.02
CA GLU A 14 15.04 -3.23 -9.12
C GLU A 14 15.28 -1.94 -9.94
N ARG A 15 14.24 -1.11 -10.11
CA ARG A 15 14.31 0.16 -10.83
C ARG A 15 15.01 1.29 -10.07
N LEU A 16 15.17 1.18 -8.75
CA LEU A 16 15.91 2.17 -7.95
C LEU A 16 17.43 2.01 -8.05
N GLY A 17 17.93 0.90 -8.64
CA GLY A 17 19.36 0.63 -8.78
C GLY A 17 20.12 0.51 -7.45
N SER A 18 19.42 0.21 -6.36
CA SER A 18 19.98 0.10 -5.02
C SER A 18 20.33 -1.35 -4.70
N ASP A 19 21.42 -1.56 -3.97
CA ASP A 19 21.82 -2.87 -3.40
C ASP A 19 20.87 -3.33 -2.27
N ARG A 20 19.94 -2.47 -1.86
CA ARG A 20 19.01 -2.72 -0.75
C ARG A 20 17.58 -2.85 -1.27
N PRO A 21 16.70 -3.58 -0.55
CA PRO A 21 15.30 -3.60 -0.84
C PRO A 21 14.70 -2.19 -0.85
N LYS A 22 13.69 -1.96 -1.68
CA LYS A 22 13.07 -0.65 -1.90
C LYS A 22 12.65 0.06 -0.61
N ALA A 23 12.07 -0.67 0.34
CA ALA A 23 11.64 -0.13 1.63
C ALA A 23 12.79 0.47 2.45
N PHE A 24 14.04 0.09 2.14
CA PHE A 24 15.25 0.59 2.78
C PHE A 24 16.01 1.63 1.94
N ALA A 25 15.47 2.06 0.81
CA ALA A 25 15.96 3.24 0.11
C ALA A 25 15.84 4.47 1.02
N ARG A 26 16.83 5.36 0.97
CA ARG A 26 16.90 6.49 1.90
C ARG A 26 16.16 7.72 1.35
N LEU A 27 15.27 8.22 2.17
CA LEU A 27 14.54 9.46 2.00
C LEU A 27 14.96 10.41 3.14
N GLY A 28 15.63 11.52 2.85
CA GLY A 28 16.12 12.41 3.90
C GLY A 28 17.06 11.75 4.92
N GLY A 29 17.79 10.69 4.52
CA GLY A 29 18.66 9.93 5.43
C GLY A 29 17.99 8.78 6.17
N ARG A 30 16.64 8.68 6.20
CA ARG A 30 15.83 7.61 6.83
C ARG A 30 15.33 6.60 5.79
N PRO A 31 15.09 5.33 6.12
CA PRO A 31 14.45 4.37 5.21
C PRO A 31 13.02 4.81 4.82
N LEU A 32 12.58 4.55 3.59
CA LEU A 32 11.16 4.71 3.19
C LEU A 32 10.20 3.99 4.15
N LEU A 33 10.63 2.83 4.66
CA LEU A 33 9.88 2.07 5.67
C LEU A 33 9.59 2.90 6.92
N ALA A 34 10.59 3.64 7.42
CA ALA A 34 10.45 4.47 8.62
C ALA A 34 9.39 5.55 8.42
N GLU A 35 9.45 6.29 7.30
CA GLU A 35 8.48 7.34 6.98
C GLU A 35 7.05 6.78 6.86
N SER A 36 6.88 5.70 6.10
CA SER A 36 5.56 5.06 5.95
C SER A 36 5.03 4.51 7.26
N LEU A 37 5.90 3.89 8.07
CA LEU A 37 5.51 3.32 9.35
C LEU A 37 5.12 4.39 10.36
N GLU A 38 5.86 5.50 10.42
CA GLU A 38 5.57 6.62 11.32
C GLU A 38 4.20 7.26 11.03
N ARG A 39 3.83 7.40 9.73
CA ARG A 39 2.49 7.89 9.35
C ARG A 39 1.38 6.95 9.81
N LEU A 40 1.58 5.62 9.71
CA LEU A 40 0.62 4.63 10.22
C LEU A 40 0.58 4.59 11.75
N GLU A 41 1.74 4.73 12.42
CA GLU A 41 1.82 4.76 13.88
C GLU A 41 1.07 5.97 14.47
N ASN A 42 1.20 7.14 13.82
CA ASN A 42 0.59 8.39 14.28
C ASN A 42 -0.90 8.51 13.92
N SER A 43 -1.44 7.64 13.07
CA SER A 43 -2.86 7.68 12.69
C SER A 43 -3.76 7.17 13.82
N ASP A 44 -4.72 7.98 14.27
CA ASP A 44 -5.72 7.58 15.27
C ASP A 44 -6.70 6.51 14.76
N TRP A 45 -6.73 6.28 13.45
CA TRP A 45 -7.61 5.32 12.80
C TRP A 45 -7.07 3.87 12.80
N ILE A 46 -5.80 3.67 13.17
CA ILE A 46 -5.13 2.37 13.09
C ILE A 46 -4.80 1.87 14.49
N ASP A 47 -5.25 0.67 14.82
CA ASP A 47 -5.00 0.05 16.12
C ASP A 47 -3.70 -0.76 16.14
N ARG A 48 -3.40 -1.51 15.07
CA ARG A 48 -2.24 -2.40 14.98
C ARG A 48 -1.67 -2.44 13.55
N ILE A 49 -0.39 -2.77 13.46
CA ILE A 49 0.36 -2.83 12.21
C ILE A 49 1.07 -4.19 12.11
N VAL A 50 0.98 -4.82 10.93
CA VAL A 50 1.81 -5.96 10.53
C VAL A 50 2.69 -5.50 9.37
N ILE A 51 4.00 -5.71 9.48
CA ILE A 51 4.95 -5.37 8.42
C ILE A 51 5.28 -6.64 7.63
N ALA A 52 5.03 -6.64 6.30
CA ALA A 52 5.53 -7.68 5.40
C ALA A 52 6.91 -7.25 4.88
N ALA A 53 7.96 -7.70 5.54
CA ALA A 53 9.35 -7.34 5.26
C ALA A 53 9.92 -8.11 4.04
N PRO A 54 10.95 -7.61 3.37
CA PRO A 54 11.69 -8.41 2.41
C PRO A 54 12.34 -9.63 3.10
N PRO A 55 12.49 -10.76 2.42
CA PRO A 55 13.25 -11.89 2.95
C PRO A 55 14.64 -11.46 3.40
N ASP A 56 15.08 -11.95 4.56
CA ASP A 56 16.35 -11.63 5.23
C ASP A 56 16.44 -10.17 5.75
N TRP A 57 15.33 -9.40 5.72
CA TRP A 57 15.26 -8.03 6.23
C TRP A 57 14.22 -7.86 7.35
N GLU A 58 13.78 -8.94 7.96
CA GLU A 58 12.86 -8.92 9.09
C GLU A 58 13.47 -8.20 10.30
N GLU A 59 14.71 -8.60 10.68
CA GLU A 59 15.43 -7.96 11.79
C GLU A 59 15.70 -6.46 11.52
N PRO A 60 16.23 -6.04 10.35
CA PRO A 60 16.30 -4.62 10.00
C PRO A 60 14.97 -3.89 10.07
N SER A 61 13.84 -4.53 9.72
CA SER A 61 12.50 -3.93 9.82
C SER A 61 12.06 -3.75 11.27
N ILE A 62 12.38 -4.69 12.15
CA ILE A 62 12.14 -4.58 13.59
C ILE A 62 12.96 -3.41 14.16
N LEU A 63 14.24 -3.30 13.81
CA LEU A 63 15.11 -2.21 14.28
C LEU A 63 14.59 -0.83 13.85
N VAL A 64 14.05 -0.71 12.63
CA VAL A 64 13.40 0.53 12.18
C VAL A 64 12.17 0.85 13.04
N ALA A 65 11.34 -0.16 13.36
CA ALA A 65 10.16 0.04 14.21
C ALA A 65 10.55 0.46 15.65
N GLU A 66 11.60 -0.12 16.19
CA GLU A 66 12.14 0.24 17.51
C GLU A 66 12.72 1.66 17.52
N GLU A 67 13.46 2.05 16.48
CA GLU A 67 14.07 3.38 16.36
C GLU A 67 13.02 4.50 16.39
N ILE A 68 11.88 4.29 15.71
CA ILE A 68 10.78 5.29 15.70
C ILE A 68 9.77 5.07 16.86
N VAL A 69 10.03 4.11 17.75
CA VAL A 69 9.15 3.76 18.88
C VAL A 69 7.73 3.40 18.42
N ALA A 70 7.63 2.59 17.36
CA ALA A 70 6.34 2.17 16.79
C ALA A 70 5.64 1.13 17.70
N THR A 71 4.73 1.60 18.54
CA THR A 71 4.03 0.80 19.56
C THR A 71 2.86 -0.02 19.00
N LYS A 72 2.35 0.37 17.83
CA LYS A 72 1.26 -0.35 17.14
C LYS A 72 1.75 -1.56 16.34
N VAL A 73 3.06 -1.69 16.10
CA VAL A 73 3.60 -2.84 15.39
C VAL A 73 3.38 -4.10 16.21
N HIS A 74 2.53 -4.97 15.67
CA HIS A 74 2.20 -6.27 16.27
C HIS A 74 3.22 -7.34 15.88
N SER A 75 3.61 -7.38 14.61
CA SER A 75 4.57 -8.36 14.09
C SER A 75 5.22 -7.91 12.79
N VAL A 76 6.38 -8.47 12.52
CA VAL A 76 7.08 -8.41 11.24
C VAL A 76 7.11 -9.82 10.68
N VAL A 77 6.63 -10.01 9.46
CA VAL A 77 6.58 -11.31 8.77
C VAL A 77 7.39 -11.24 7.48
N THR A 78 7.92 -12.36 7.05
CA THR A 78 8.57 -12.46 5.73
C THR A 78 7.54 -12.31 4.63
N GLY A 79 7.76 -11.39 3.70
CA GLY A 79 6.91 -11.23 2.52
C GLY A 79 7.14 -12.31 1.47
N GLY A 80 6.19 -12.45 0.56
CA GLY A 80 6.21 -13.43 -0.52
C GLY A 80 6.87 -12.91 -1.81
N ALA A 81 6.80 -13.73 -2.86
CA ALA A 81 7.35 -13.43 -4.18
C ALA A 81 6.58 -12.31 -4.92
N SER A 82 5.34 -12.04 -4.54
CA SER A 82 4.51 -10.94 -5.05
C SER A 82 3.95 -10.08 -3.93
N ARG A 83 3.44 -8.88 -4.31
CA ARG A 83 2.76 -7.98 -3.36
C ARG A 83 1.56 -8.65 -2.71
N SER A 84 0.72 -9.29 -3.51
CA SER A 84 -0.49 -9.94 -3.01
C SER A 84 -0.18 -11.17 -2.15
N GLU A 85 0.89 -11.90 -2.46
CA GLU A 85 1.36 -12.99 -1.60
C GLU A 85 1.92 -12.46 -0.27
N SER A 86 2.65 -11.35 -0.28
CA SER A 86 3.11 -10.69 0.94
C SER A 86 1.94 -10.26 1.84
N VAL A 87 0.86 -9.74 1.25
CA VAL A 87 -0.37 -9.41 1.99
C VAL A 87 -1.02 -10.66 2.55
N ARG A 88 -1.11 -11.75 1.78
CA ARG A 88 -1.66 -13.03 2.25
C ARG A 88 -0.91 -13.56 3.46
N LEU A 89 0.42 -13.56 3.42
CA LEU A 89 1.26 -13.99 4.55
C LEU A 89 1.09 -13.05 5.78
N ALA A 90 1.02 -11.75 5.57
CA ALA A 90 0.80 -10.80 6.67
C ALA A 90 -0.59 -10.97 7.32
N LEU A 91 -1.61 -11.36 6.56
CA LEU A 91 -2.94 -11.62 7.10
C LEU A 91 -3.01 -12.82 8.05
N GLU A 92 -2.04 -13.74 8.01
CA GLU A 92 -1.93 -14.84 8.97
C GLU A 92 -1.63 -14.34 10.38
N ALA A 93 -0.96 -13.18 10.51
CA ALA A 93 -0.68 -12.51 11.77
C ALA A 93 -1.77 -11.54 12.23
N VAL A 94 -2.78 -11.28 11.41
CA VAL A 94 -3.96 -10.48 11.78
C VAL A 94 -5.00 -11.39 12.41
N PRO A 95 -5.55 -11.08 13.62
CA PRO A 95 -6.57 -11.90 14.27
C PRO A 95 -7.84 -12.07 13.42
N GLU A 96 -8.52 -13.21 13.56
CA GLU A 96 -9.74 -13.51 12.79
C GLU A 96 -10.90 -12.54 13.09
N ASP A 97 -10.94 -11.99 14.28
CA ASP A 97 -11.94 -11.01 14.74
C ASP A 97 -11.62 -9.56 14.33
N ALA A 98 -10.51 -9.32 13.63
CA ALA A 98 -10.25 -8.02 13.03
C ALA A 98 -11.38 -7.63 12.07
N ALA A 99 -11.89 -6.41 12.22
CA ALA A 99 -13.02 -5.96 11.42
C ALA A 99 -12.56 -5.43 10.05
N VAL A 100 -11.49 -4.64 10.04
CA VAL A 100 -10.97 -3.96 8.86
C VAL A 100 -9.47 -4.20 8.72
N VAL A 101 -9.02 -4.37 7.49
CA VAL A 101 -7.60 -4.37 7.13
C VAL A 101 -7.34 -3.28 6.11
N LEU A 102 -6.38 -2.41 6.43
CA LEU A 102 -5.77 -1.47 5.51
C LEU A 102 -4.51 -2.11 4.90
N VAL A 103 -4.36 -2.03 3.58
CA VAL A 103 -3.13 -2.48 2.90
C VAL A 103 -2.43 -1.26 2.34
N HIS A 104 -1.24 -0.96 2.85
CA HIS A 104 -0.45 0.20 2.43
C HIS A 104 0.93 -0.21 1.89
N ASP A 105 1.38 0.48 0.84
CA ASP A 105 2.70 0.27 0.26
C ASP A 105 3.74 1.13 0.99
N ALA A 106 4.79 0.54 1.57
CA ALA A 106 5.91 1.28 2.16
C ALA A 106 6.65 2.21 1.17
N ALA A 107 6.39 2.03 -0.12
CA ALA A 107 6.87 2.92 -1.18
C ALA A 107 6.04 4.19 -1.39
N ARG A 108 5.03 4.46 -0.57
CA ARG A 108 4.25 5.71 -0.53
C ARG A 108 4.39 6.36 0.84
N PRO A 109 5.56 6.97 1.12
CA PRO A 109 5.93 7.36 2.48
C PRO A 109 5.08 8.50 3.05
N LEU A 110 4.48 9.33 2.22
CA LEU A 110 3.78 10.54 2.66
C LEU A 110 2.26 10.34 2.71
N LEU A 111 1.79 9.42 3.56
CA LEU A 111 0.36 9.16 3.76
C LEU A 111 -0.27 10.27 4.63
N PRO A 112 -1.20 11.08 4.08
CA PRO A 112 -2.01 11.98 4.89
C PRO A 112 -3.08 11.21 5.67
N ASP A 113 -3.30 11.55 6.95
CA ASP A 113 -4.26 10.84 7.81
C ASP A 113 -5.70 11.00 7.32
N GLU A 114 -6.02 12.10 6.65
CA GLU A 114 -7.33 12.35 6.03
C GLU A 114 -7.67 11.33 4.92
N VAL A 115 -6.64 10.76 4.27
CA VAL A 115 -6.88 9.68 3.29
C VAL A 115 -7.23 8.38 4.01
N THR A 116 -6.60 8.11 5.16
CA THR A 116 -6.94 6.95 6.00
C THR A 116 -8.40 7.01 6.45
N GLU A 117 -8.85 8.14 6.96
CA GLU A 117 -10.26 8.37 7.29
C GLU A 117 -11.18 8.14 6.09
N ARG A 118 -10.82 8.75 4.96
CA ARG A 118 -11.63 8.75 3.74
C ARG A 118 -11.85 7.34 3.16
N VAL A 119 -10.86 6.45 3.28
CA VAL A 119 -11.00 5.06 2.82
C VAL A 119 -11.75 4.18 3.82
N LEU A 120 -11.77 4.52 5.11
CA LEU A 120 -12.46 3.74 6.14
C LEU A 120 -13.96 4.01 6.18
N ALA A 121 -14.38 5.27 6.04
CA ALA A 121 -15.76 5.69 6.22
C ALA A 121 -16.76 4.89 5.36
N PRO A 122 -16.55 4.63 4.04
CA PRO A 122 -17.54 3.95 3.21
C PRO A 122 -17.73 2.46 3.54
N LEU A 123 -16.81 1.81 4.28
CA LEU A 123 -17.01 0.43 4.71
C LEU A 123 -18.25 0.28 5.60
N SER A 124 -18.58 1.32 6.39
CA SER A 124 -19.80 1.35 7.20
C SER A 124 -21.08 1.51 6.36
N GLU A 125 -20.96 1.96 5.10
CA GLU A 125 -22.06 2.08 4.13
C GLU A 125 -22.34 0.78 3.37
N GLY A 126 -21.59 -0.30 3.69
CA GLY A 126 -21.76 -1.64 3.09
C GLY A 126 -20.90 -1.89 1.86
N TRP A 127 -19.81 -1.12 1.65
CA TRP A 127 -18.79 -1.45 0.67
C TRP A 127 -17.85 -2.54 1.20
N ASP A 128 -17.40 -3.42 0.32
CA ASP A 128 -16.49 -4.53 0.66
C ASP A 128 -15.04 -4.08 0.72
N ALA A 129 -14.70 -3.13 -0.16
CA ALA A 129 -13.40 -2.50 -0.22
C ALA A 129 -13.49 -1.04 -0.68
N VAL A 130 -12.48 -0.24 -0.29
CA VAL A 130 -12.36 1.17 -0.67
C VAL A 130 -10.92 1.48 -1.06
N VAL A 131 -10.73 2.15 -2.19
CA VAL A 131 -9.41 2.52 -2.70
C VAL A 131 -9.31 4.02 -2.92
N PRO A 132 -8.22 4.68 -2.52
CA PRO A 132 -7.97 6.06 -2.91
C PRO A 132 -7.45 6.07 -4.35
N ALA A 133 -7.85 7.07 -5.11
CA ALA A 133 -7.43 7.19 -6.50
C ALA A 133 -7.36 8.65 -6.95
N VAL A 134 -6.58 8.91 -7.99
CA VAL A 134 -6.48 10.22 -8.64
C VAL A 134 -6.87 10.11 -10.11
N PRO A 135 -7.50 11.15 -10.69
CA PRO A 135 -7.78 11.20 -12.12
C PRO A 135 -6.51 11.15 -12.97
N LEU A 136 -6.59 10.59 -14.17
CA LEU A 136 -5.47 10.59 -15.11
C LEU A 136 -5.38 11.94 -15.81
N ALA A 137 -4.23 12.60 -15.71
CA ALA A 137 -3.99 13.90 -16.33
C ALA A 137 -3.70 13.78 -17.85
N ASP A 138 -2.99 12.72 -18.28
CA ASP A 138 -2.53 12.53 -19.64
C ASP A 138 -3.52 11.73 -20.49
N THR A 139 -3.35 11.82 -21.83
CA THR A 139 -4.11 11.00 -22.76
C THR A 139 -3.64 9.54 -22.70
N VAL A 140 -4.57 8.64 -22.40
CA VAL A 140 -4.30 7.19 -22.29
C VAL A 140 -4.39 6.54 -23.67
N LYS A 141 -3.37 5.77 -24.03
CA LYS A 141 -3.31 4.98 -25.26
C LYS A 141 -3.20 3.50 -24.98
N ARG A 142 -3.95 2.68 -25.73
CA ARG A 142 -3.67 1.24 -25.80
C ARG A 142 -2.60 1.00 -26.85
N VAL A 143 -1.57 0.24 -26.49
CA VAL A 143 -0.44 -0.07 -27.39
C VAL A 143 -0.25 -1.58 -27.53
N GLU A 144 0.40 -1.98 -28.62
CA GLU A 144 0.90 -3.33 -28.86
C GLU A 144 2.32 -3.19 -29.44
N GLY A 145 3.33 -3.60 -28.66
CA GLY A 145 4.71 -3.24 -28.94
C GLY A 145 4.88 -1.71 -29.03
N GLU A 146 5.43 -1.23 -30.14
CA GLU A 146 5.62 0.21 -30.42
C GLU A 146 4.41 0.88 -31.07
N ARG A 147 3.40 0.10 -31.47
CA ARG A 147 2.23 0.61 -32.21
C ARG A 147 1.13 1.10 -31.25
N VAL A 148 0.68 2.33 -31.45
CA VAL A 148 -0.55 2.84 -30.85
C VAL A 148 -1.78 2.23 -31.53
N LEU A 149 -2.62 1.51 -30.80
CA LEU A 149 -3.84 0.90 -31.32
C LEU A 149 -5.03 1.84 -31.24
N LYS A 150 -5.25 2.49 -30.09
CA LYS A 150 -6.37 3.43 -29.89
C LYS A 150 -6.14 4.35 -28.71
N THR A 151 -6.86 5.46 -28.70
CA THR A 151 -7.06 6.30 -27.51
C THR A 151 -8.11 5.65 -26.62
N VAL A 152 -7.82 5.57 -25.31
CA VAL A 152 -8.78 5.13 -24.31
C VAL A 152 -9.36 6.38 -23.66
N PRO A 153 -10.69 6.58 -23.66
CA PRO A 153 -11.34 7.66 -22.90
C PRO A 153 -10.91 7.57 -21.43
N ARG A 154 -10.48 8.70 -20.86
CA ARG A 154 -9.94 8.71 -19.48
C ARG A 154 -10.95 9.17 -18.43
N GLU A 155 -12.11 9.60 -18.86
CA GLU A 155 -13.17 10.17 -18.01
C GLU A 155 -13.64 9.17 -16.94
N ASP A 156 -13.61 7.88 -17.28
CA ASP A 156 -13.98 6.76 -16.39
C ASP A 156 -12.78 5.99 -15.85
N LEU A 157 -11.56 6.56 -15.95
CA LEU A 157 -10.32 5.94 -15.49
C LEU A 157 -9.69 6.74 -14.36
N VAL A 158 -9.21 6.00 -13.35
CA VAL A 158 -8.47 6.57 -12.22
C VAL A 158 -7.19 5.78 -11.95
N ALA A 159 -6.17 6.44 -11.44
CA ALA A 159 -4.95 5.78 -10.95
C ALA A 159 -5.11 5.46 -9.46
N VAL A 160 -5.19 4.17 -9.14
CA VAL A 160 -5.40 3.70 -7.76
C VAL A 160 -4.12 3.82 -6.95
N GLN A 161 -4.30 4.27 -5.71
CA GLN A 161 -3.24 4.43 -4.72
C GLN A 161 -3.45 3.48 -3.53
N THR A 162 -2.70 3.67 -2.45
CA THR A 162 -2.88 3.02 -1.15
C THR A 162 -2.80 4.09 -0.04
N PRO A 163 -3.46 3.87 1.14
CA PRO A 163 -3.96 2.62 1.67
C PRO A 163 -5.26 2.17 1.01
N GLN A 164 -5.41 0.88 0.78
CA GLN A 164 -6.67 0.26 0.37
C GLN A 164 -7.34 -0.35 1.61
N ALA A 165 -8.59 -0.01 1.87
CA ALA A 165 -9.34 -0.50 3.01
C ALA A 165 -10.26 -1.65 2.61
N PHE A 166 -10.34 -2.68 3.46
CA PHE A 166 -11.13 -3.89 3.22
C PHE A 166 -11.86 -4.34 4.48
N LEU A 167 -13.06 -4.87 4.34
CA LEU A 167 -13.59 -5.76 5.36
C LEU A 167 -12.67 -6.98 5.47
N ALA A 168 -12.16 -7.27 6.67
CA ALA A 168 -11.12 -8.29 6.86
C ALA A 168 -11.53 -9.67 6.29
N ALA A 169 -12.78 -10.08 6.53
CA ALA A 169 -13.30 -11.34 6.01
C ALA A 169 -13.35 -11.38 4.47
N VAL A 170 -13.59 -10.24 3.82
CA VAL A 170 -13.60 -10.14 2.35
C VAL A 170 -12.19 -10.29 1.80
N LEU A 171 -11.22 -9.54 2.37
CA LEU A 171 -9.83 -9.61 1.93
C LEU A 171 -9.25 -11.02 2.10
N ARG A 172 -9.50 -11.69 3.25
CA ARG A 172 -9.05 -13.07 3.48
C ARG A 172 -9.56 -14.03 2.40
N ARG A 173 -10.83 -13.95 2.04
CA ARG A 173 -11.39 -14.77 0.96
C ARG A 173 -10.74 -14.43 -0.39
N ALA A 174 -10.56 -13.14 -0.68
CA ALA A 174 -9.99 -12.68 -1.94
C ALA A 174 -8.55 -13.18 -2.15
N VAL A 175 -7.71 -13.20 -1.10
CA VAL A 175 -6.31 -13.66 -1.21
C VAL A 175 -6.13 -15.16 -0.99
N ALA A 176 -7.19 -15.93 -0.68
CA ALA A 176 -7.11 -17.38 -0.52
C ALA A 176 -6.93 -18.12 -1.85
N GLY A 177 -7.25 -17.49 -2.98
CA GLY A 177 -7.10 -18.04 -4.33
C GLY A 177 -5.74 -17.77 -4.97
N ASP A 178 -5.70 -17.84 -6.29
CA ASP A 178 -4.51 -17.44 -7.06
C ASP A 178 -4.33 -15.90 -7.03
N VAL A 179 -3.23 -15.47 -6.44
CA VAL A 179 -2.88 -14.05 -6.30
C VAL A 179 -1.76 -13.62 -7.25
N ALA A 180 -1.24 -14.54 -8.07
CA ALA A 180 -0.03 -14.29 -8.87
C ALA A 180 -0.24 -13.22 -9.96
N SER A 181 -1.44 -13.12 -10.53
CA SER A 181 -1.78 -12.18 -11.59
C SER A 181 -2.34 -10.84 -11.09
N ALA A 182 -2.56 -10.69 -9.78
CA ALA A 182 -3.19 -9.50 -9.21
C ALA A 182 -2.21 -8.33 -9.17
N THR A 183 -2.63 -7.19 -9.68
CA THR A 183 -1.86 -5.94 -9.61
C THR A 183 -2.00 -5.25 -8.26
N ASP A 184 -3.16 -5.45 -7.59
CA ASP A 184 -3.46 -4.97 -6.24
C ASP A 184 -4.49 -5.89 -5.55
N CYS A 185 -4.83 -5.60 -4.29
CA CYS A 185 -5.78 -6.42 -3.54
C CYS A 185 -7.24 -6.13 -3.92
N SER A 186 -7.55 -4.92 -4.40
CA SER A 186 -8.92 -4.59 -4.81
C SER A 186 -9.37 -5.40 -6.02
N SER A 187 -8.48 -5.64 -6.98
CA SER A 187 -8.76 -6.46 -8.16
C SER A 187 -9.14 -7.91 -7.82
N LEU A 188 -8.60 -8.46 -6.72
CA LEU A 188 -8.98 -9.77 -6.21
C LEU A 188 -10.40 -9.77 -5.63
N VAL A 189 -10.78 -8.68 -4.96
CA VAL A 189 -12.15 -8.51 -4.43
C VAL A 189 -13.14 -8.37 -5.59
N GLU A 190 -12.81 -7.56 -6.60
CA GLU A 190 -13.62 -7.38 -7.81
C GLU A 190 -13.83 -8.70 -8.55
N ALA A 191 -12.78 -9.51 -8.71
CA ALA A 191 -12.84 -10.81 -9.38
C ALA A 191 -13.80 -11.82 -8.69
N GLN A 192 -14.08 -11.62 -7.40
CA GLN A 192 -15.05 -12.41 -6.63
C GLN A 192 -16.44 -11.75 -6.54
N GLY A 193 -16.67 -10.67 -7.29
CA GLY A 193 -17.94 -9.95 -7.30
C GLY A 193 -18.16 -9.04 -6.09
N GLY A 194 -17.11 -8.74 -5.33
CA GLY A 194 -17.15 -7.78 -4.24
C GLY A 194 -17.27 -6.34 -4.74
N ARG A 195 -17.90 -5.48 -3.93
CA ARG A 195 -18.15 -4.08 -4.27
C ARG A 195 -16.98 -3.21 -3.81
N VAL A 196 -16.27 -2.63 -4.77
CA VAL A 196 -15.14 -1.72 -4.52
C VAL A 196 -15.58 -0.29 -4.82
N LYS A 197 -15.38 0.62 -3.84
CA LYS A 197 -15.58 2.06 -4.00
C LYS A 197 -14.24 2.75 -4.20
N TRP A 198 -14.17 3.72 -5.09
CA TRP A 198 -13.05 4.63 -5.10
C TRP A 198 -13.40 5.95 -4.38
N VAL A 199 -12.41 6.56 -3.75
CA VAL A 199 -12.47 7.88 -3.10
C VAL A 199 -11.30 8.72 -3.57
N GLU A 200 -11.39 10.03 -3.38
CA GLU A 200 -10.31 10.94 -3.76
C GLU A 200 -9.03 10.60 -2.99
N GLY A 201 -7.95 10.38 -3.72
CA GLY A 201 -6.60 10.16 -3.20
C GLY A 201 -5.86 11.46 -2.92
N ASP A 202 -4.54 11.39 -2.91
CA ASP A 202 -3.69 12.56 -2.69
C ASP A 202 -2.44 12.49 -3.59
N PRO A 203 -2.00 13.57 -4.24
CA PRO A 203 -0.77 13.58 -5.02
C PRO A 203 0.48 13.19 -4.21
N ARG A 204 0.51 13.47 -2.89
CA ARG A 204 1.60 13.08 -1.99
C ARG A 204 1.73 11.56 -1.83
N LEU A 205 0.68 10.80 -2.15
CA LEU A 205 0.74 9.34 -2.21
C LEU A 205 1.46 8.82 -3.47
N LEU A 206 2.37 9.61 -4.05
CA LEU A 206 3.24 9.15 -5.11
C LEU A 206 3.98 7.87 -4.68
N LYS A 207 3.93 6.86 -5.55
CA LYS A 207 4.67 5.62 -5.32
C LYS A 207 6.10 5.80 -5.80
N VAL A 208 7.04 5.92 -4.88
CA VAL A 208 8.47 5.93 -5.21
C VAL A 208 8.80 4.65 -5.99
N THR A 209 9.22 4.80 -7.23
CA THR A 209 9.46 3.69 -8.15
C THR A 209 10.89 3.71 -8.70
N ASP A 210 11.43 4.88 -8.91
CA ASP A 210 12.77 5.15 -9.41
C ASP A 210 13.43 6.31 -8.62
N ALA A 211 14.61 6.75 -9.07
CA ALA A 211 15.37 7.79 -8.41
C ALA A 211 14.74 9.19 -8.54
N GLU A 212 13.99 9.44 -9.63
CA GLU A 212 13.31 10.72 -9.85
C GLU A 212 12.13 10.87 -8.89
N ASP A 213 11.34 9.82 -8.72
CA ASP A 213 10.27 9.77 -7.73
C ASP A 213 10.82 10.00 -6.31
N LEU A 214 11.97 9.37 -6.00
CA LEU A 214 12.59 9.51 -4.68
C LEU A 214 13.03 10.96 -4.42
N ALA A 215 13.69 11.60 -5.38
CA ALA A 215 14.13 12.99 -5.27
C ALA A 215 12.93 13.96 -5.13
N LEU A 216 11.83 13.69 -5.85
CA LEU A 216 10.62 14.50 -5.76
C LEU A 216 9.99 14.38 -4.36
N VAL A 217 9.83 13.16 -3.85
CA VAL A 217 9.29 12.93 -2.50
C VAL A 217 10.21 13.55 -1.42
N GLU A 218 11.53 13.46 -1.61
CA GLU A 218 12.52 14.10 -0.70
C GLU A 218 12.35 15.62 -0.63
N SER A 219 12.05 16.27 -1.76
CA SER A 219 11.78 17.71 -1.78
C SER A 219 10.54 18.08 -0.96
N TRP A 220 9.50 17.25 -0.99
CA TRP A 220 8.28 17.48 -0.20
C TRP A 220 8.48 17.29 1.30
N VAL A 221 9.29 16.31 1.71
CA VAL A 221 9.66 16.14 3.14
C VAL A 221 10.45 17.31 3.68
N ALA A 222 11.30 17.93 2.85
CA ALA A 222 12.10 19.11 3.27
C ALA A 222 11.25 20.39 3.46
N GLU A 223 10.02 20.41 2.96
CA GLU A 223 9.07 21.54 3.09
C GLU A 223 8.08 21.38 4.27
N GLU A 224 7.99 20.17 4.90
CA GLU A 224 7.20 19.91 6.12
C GLU A 224 7.93 20.38 7.39
#